data_58748aa9770d8567e9321506ba9f8541
#
_entry.id   58748aa9770d8567e9321506ba9f8541
#
_cell.length_a   1.000
_cell.length_b   1.000
_cell.length_c   1.000
_cell.angle_alpha   90.00
_cell.angle_beta   90.00
_cell.angle_gamma   90.00
#
_symmetry.space_group_name_H-M   'P 1'
#
loop_
_entity.id
_entity.type
_entity.pdbx_description
1 polymer ?
#
loop_
_entity_poly.entity_id
_entity_poly.type
_entity_poly.pdbx_seq_one_letter_code
_entity_poly.pdbx_strand_id
1 'polypeptide(L)'
;MKRINTPELLDTDDCPPEEVAASLRDMARINRWFGGVATTVEMVRRVAQRTGKTRFSLLEVAAGLGELPEIAAHKLAREGITLSVTLLDRAASHLPANRRAIAADALSLPFPDGAFDLISCNLFAHHLEPDQLLSFVKEALRVSRCAVLINDLVRHPMHVAMVYAGFPLMRSHVSRLDGLASVRRAYIPEEIPQILSSLTTQSSGMKIEIFRRPLFRMGIILWNSKG
;
A
#
# COMPACT_ATOMS: atom_id res chain seq x y z
N MET A 1 18.54 2.82 -11.78
CA MET A 1 18.72 1.39 -11.41
C MET A 1 17.61 0.60 -12.09
N LYS A 2 17.94 -0.53 -12.76
CA LYS A 2 16.92 -1.40 -13.40
C LYS A 2 16.07 -2.08 -12.33
N ARG A 3 14.76 -2.28 -12.59
CA ARG A 3 13.87 -3.09 -11.75
C ARG A 3 14.29 -4.55 -11.83
N ILE A 4 14.36 -5.20 -10.68
CA ILE A 4 14.71 -6.63 -10.58
C ILE A 4 13.59 -7.29 -9.79
N ASN A 5 12.89 -8.22 -10.43
CA ASN A 5 11.82 -8.96 -9.80
C ASN A 5 12.38 -10.21 -9.11
N THR A 6 12.82 -10.06 -7.86
CA THR A 6 13.19 -11.17 -7.00
C THR A 6 12.02 -11.43 -6.05
N PRO A 7 11.46 -12.64 -5.98
CA PRO A 7 10.43 -12.98 -5.00
C PRO A 7 10.91 -12.66 -3.57
N GLU A 8 10.00 -12.21 -2.74
CA GLU A 8 10.26 -12.05 -1.31
C GLU A 8 9.98 -13.38 -0.60
N LEU A 9 10.71 -13.65 0.47
CA LEU A 9 10.53 -14.90 1.24
C LEU A 9 9.14 -14.97 1.86
N LEU A 10 8.56 -13.81 2.24
CA LEU A 10 7.18 -13.74 2.73
C LEU A 10 6.13 -14.03 1.63
N ASP A 11 6.49 -13.97 0.35
CA ASP A 11 5.61 -14.36 -0.76
C ASP A 11 5.50 -15.88 -0.90
N THR A 12 6.45 -16.62 -0.30
CA THR A 12 6.48 -18.09 -0.29
C THR A 12 5.99 -18.59 1.08
N ASP A 13 5.22 -19.68 1.09
CA ASP A 13 4.72 -20.28 2.34
C ASP A 13 5.80 -21.12 3.08
N ASP A 14 7.08 -20.95 2.71
CA ASP A 14 8.21 -21.76 3.21
C ASP A 14 8.88 -21.22 4.47
N CYS A 15 8.42 -20.06 4.98
CA CYS A 15 9.03 -19.45 6.18
C CYS A 15 8.43 -20.01 7.48
N PRO A 16 9.25 -20.27 8.52
CA PRO A 16 8.76 -20.62 9.84
C PRO A 16 7.79 -19.54 10.38
N PRO A 17 6.67 -19.90 11.02
CA PRO A 17 5.67 -18.93 11.52
C PRO A 17 6.24 -17.85 12.43
N GLU A 18 7.26 -18.18 13.22
CA GLU A 18 7.98 -17.24 14.08
C GLU A 18 8.77 -16.18 13.33
N GLU A 19 9.40 -16.55 12.18
CA GLU A 19 10.10 -15.63 11.29
C GLU A 19 9.10 -14.73 10.56
N VAL A 20 7.98 -15.27 10.09
CA VAL A 20 6.88 -14.49 9.51
C VAL A 20 6.39 -13.45 10.51
N ALA A 21 6.08 -13.87 11.75
CA ALA A 21 5.63 -12.95 12.78
C ALA A 21 6.68 -11.89 13.17
N ALA A 22 7.97 -12.25 13.17
CA ALA A 22 9.05 -11.30 13.41
C ALA A 22 9.19 -10.30 12.26
N SER A 23 9.08 -10.76 11.01
CA SER A 23 9.15 -9.90 9.82
C SER A 23 7.98 -8.93 9.76
N LEU A 24 6.75 -9.37 10.03
CA LEU A 24 5.58 -8.49 10.09
C LEU A 24 5.74 -7.40 11.17
N ARG A 25 6.32 -7.73 12.34
CA ARG A 25 6.61 -6.74 13.37
C ARG A 25 7.73 -5.76 12.96
N ASP A 26 8.74 -6.21 12.26
CA ASP A 26 9.79 -5.34 11.71
C ASP A 26 9.18 -4.37 10.70
N MET A 27 8.33 -4.87 9.80
CA MET A 27 7.64 -4.07 8.79
C MET A 27 6.74 -3.00 9.40
N ALA A 28 6.00 -3.34 10.47
CA ALA A 28 5.18 -2.39 11.21
C ALA A 28 6.02 -1.25 11.81
N ARG A 29 7.20 -1.56 12.41
CA ARG A 29 8.14 -0.55 12.93
C ARG A 29 8.70 0.33 11.82
N ILE A 30 9.14 -0.27 10.71
CA ILE A 30 9.66 0.45 9.55
C ILE A 30 8.60 1.41 9.01
N ASN A 31 7.37 0.95 8.83
CA ASN A 31 6.27 1.79 8.38
C ASN A 31 5.98 2.96 9.32
N ARG A 32 6.10 2.75 10.61
CA ARG A 32 5.89 3.79 11.62
C ARG A 32 6.98 4.87 11.60
N TRP A 33 8.25 4.48 11.44
CA TRP A 33 9.40 5.38 11.57
C TRP A 33 9.85 5.95 10.22
N PHE A 34 9.69 5.22 9.13
CA PHE A 34 10.16 5.60 7.80
C PHE A 34 9.04 6.11 6.87
N GLY A 35 8.10 6.87 7.44
CA GLY A 35 7.15 7.68 6.67
C GLY A 35 5.92 6.94 6.14
N GLY A 36 5.75 5.62 6.36
CA GLY A 36 4.58 4.88 5.90
C GLY A 36 3.26 5.50 6.39
N VAL A 37 3.11 5.61 7.72
CA VAL A 37 1.93 6.23 8.33
C VAL A 37 1.74 7.69 7.89
N ALA A 38 2.82 8.47 7.82
CA ALA A 38 2.73 9.87 7.44
C ALA A 38 2.29 10.06 5.98
N THR A 39 2.70 9.16 5.09
CA THR A 39 2.28 9.18 3.68
C THR A 39 0.79 8.85 3.54
N THR A 40 0.31 7.81 4.23
CA THR A 40 -1.10 7.44 4.22
C THR A 40 -2.00 8.53 4.81
N VAL A 41 -1.61 9.14 5.94
CA VAL A 41 -2.31 10.28 6.53
C VAL A 41 -2.40 11.44 5.54
N GLU A 42 -1.30 11.77 4.87
CA GLU A 42 -1.26 12.86 3.87
C GLU A 42 -2.18 12.58 2.68
N MET A 43 -2.20 11.34 2.17
CA MET A 43 -3.11 10.96 1.06
C MET A 43 -4.57 11.12 1.46
N VAL A 44 -4.97 10.60 2.62
CA VAL A 44 -6.35 10.73 3.11
C VAL A 44 -6.73 12.18 3.34
N ARG A 45 -5.80 13.00 3.90
CA ARG A 45 -6.02 14.43 4.11
C ARG A 45 -6.27 15.16 2.78
N ARG A 46 -5.52 14.86 1.73
CA ARG A 46 -5.74 15.42 0.39
C ARG A 46 -7.10 15.04 -0.17
N VAL A 47 -7.53 13.77 0.03
CA VAL A 47 -8.86 13.36 -0.39
C VAL A 47 -9.93 14.09 0.41
N ALA A 48 -9.79 14.22 1.73
CA ALA A 48 -10.73 14.95 2.57
C ALA A 48 -10.85 16.44 2.14
N GLN A 49 -9.72 17.09 1.90
CA GLN A 49 -9.70 18.49 1.43
C GLN A 49 -10.39 18.66 0.07
N ARG A 50 -10.15 17.74 -0.86
CA ARG A 50 -10.73 17.83 -2.21
C ARG A 50 -12.22 17.52 -2.24
N THR A 51 -12.67 16.54 -1.44
CA THR A 51 -14.07 16.07 -1.43
C THR A 51 -14.95 16.80 -0.42
N GLY A 52 -14.37 17.50 0.54
CA GLY A 52 -15.09 18.08 1.69
C GLY A 52 -15.61 17.04 2.69
N LYS A 53 -15.34 15.75 2.49
CA LYS A 53 -15.78 14.68 3.39
C LYS A 53 -14.86 14.56 4.60
N THR A 54 -15.45 14.23 5.74
CA THR A 54 -14.73 13.96 7.00
C THR A 54 -14.89 12.53 7.50
N ARG A 55 -15.66 11.70 6.81
CA ARG A 55 -15.87 10.29 7.15
C ARG A 55 -15.68 9.44 5.91
N PHE A 56 -14.88 8.39 6.03
CA PHE A 56 -14.56 7.48 4.92
C PHE A 56 -14.63 6.03 5.39
N SER A 57 -15.20 5.17 4.55
CA SER A 57 -14.97 3.73 4.58
C SER A 57 -13.70 3.43 3.78
N LEU A 58 -12.75 2.70 4.36
CA LEU A 58 -11.47 2.36 3.77
C LEU A 58 -11.29 0.85 3.74
N LEU A 59 -10.97 0.30 2.57
CA LEU A 59 -10.45 -1.06 2.43
C LEU A 59 -8.94 -0.98 2.30
N GLU A 60 -8.22 -1.58 3.23
CA GLU A 60 -6.77 -1.78 3.14
C GLU A 60 -6.49 -3.14 2.51
N VAL A 61 -5.83 -3.15 1.36
CA VAL A 61 -5.47 -4.35 0.59
C VAL A 61 -4.03 -4.74 0.88
N ALA A 62 -3.77 -6.04 0.97
CA ALA A 62 -2.51 -6.62 1.45
C ALA A 62 -2.15 -6.07 2.84
N ALA A 63 -3.14 -6.13 3.72
CA ALA A 63 -3.14 -5.40 4.98
C ALA A 63 -2.19 -5.97 6.04
N GLY A 64 -1.80 -7.24 5.93
CA GLY A 64 -1.06 -7.92 6.98
C GLY A 64 -1.74 -7.75 8.34
N LEU A 65 -1.00 -7.32 9.35
CA LEU A 65 -1.54 -7.07 10.71
C LEU A 65 -2.47 -5.83 10.79
N GLY A 66 -2.57 -5.01 9.76
CA GLY A 66 -3.42 -3.83 9.71
C GLY A 66 -3.02 -2.70 10.67
N GLU A 67 -1.79 -2.69 11.17
CA GLU A 67 -1.34 -1.67 12.12
C GLU A 67 -1.21 -0.28 11.49
N LEU A 68 -0.75 -0.21 10.23
CA LEU A 68 -0.52 1.06 9.56
C LEU A 68 -1.83 1.85 9.35
N PRO A 69 -2.89 1.29 8.74
CA PRO A 69 -4.15 2.01 8.56
C PRO A 69 -4.81 2.37 9.89
N GLU A 70 -4.62 1.57 10.95
CA GLU A 70 -5.13 1.89 12.27
C GLU A 70 -4.45 3.10 12.90
N ILE A 71 -3.10 3.15 12.87
CA ILE A 71 -2.34 4.30 13.36
C ILE A 71 -2.69 5.56 12.55
N ALA A 72 -2.87 5.42 11.23
CA ALA A 72 -3.32 6.51 10.38
C ALA A 72 -4.71 7.01 10.77
N ALA A 73 -5.67 6.09 11.02
CA ALA A 73 -7.02 6.41 11.48
C ALA A 73 -7.01 7.17 12.81
N HIS A 74 -6.22 6.73 13.79
CA HIS A 74 -6.08 7.43 15.06
C HIS A 74 -5.50 8.85 14.93
N LYS A 75 -4.54 9.06 14.02
CA LYS A 75 -3.99 10.39 13.76
C LYS A 75 -5.02 11.30 13.10
N LEU A 76 -5.71 10.80 12.08
CA LEU A 76 -6.73 11.54 11.35
C LEU A 76 -7.95 11.90 12.21
N ALA A 77 -8.32 11.03 13.15
CA ALA A 77 -9.41 11.30 14.09
C ALA A 77 -9.15 12.55 14.94
N ARG A 78 -7.89 12.83 15.29
CA ARG A 78 -7.50 14.07 16.01
C ARG A 78 -7.63 15.32 15.14
N GLU A 79 -7.72 15.14 13.82
CA GLU A 79 -7.93 16.20 12.84
C GLU A 79 -9.40 16.28 12.37
N GLY A 80 -10.30 15.52 13.02
CA GLY A 80 -11.72 15.47 12.68
C GLY A 80 -12.06 14.56 11.49
N ILE A 81 -11.11 13.76 10.98
CA ILE A 81 -11.34 12.83 9.88
C ILE A 81 -11.46 11.40 10.42
N THR A 82 -12.59 10.75 10.20
CA THR A 82 -12.86 9.39 10.68
C THR A 82 -12.69 8.36 9.56
N LEU A 83 -11.90 7.31 9.79
CA LEU A 83 -11.77 6.16 8.91
C LEU A 83 -12.43 4.92 9.54
N SER A 84 -13.35 4.28 8.81
CA SER A 84 -13.85 2.94 9.10
C SER A 84 -13.04 1.93 8.28
N VAL A 85 -12.09 1.26 8.91
CA VAL A 85 -11.13 0.38 8.23
C VAL A 85 -11.66 -1.05 8.14
N THR A 86 -11.55 -1.64 6.96
CA THR A 86 -11.70 -3.07 6.68
C THR A 86 -10.37 -3.57 6.10
N LEU A 87 -9.90 -4.72 6.55
CA LEU A 87 -8.64 -5.31 6.13
C LEU A 87 -8.89 -6.41 5.11
N LEU A 88 -8.05 -6.50 4.08
CA LEU A 88 -8.04 -7.60 3.14
C LEU A 88 -6.61 -8.08 2.93
N ASP A 89 -6.40 -9.37 3.05
CA ASP A 89 -5.13 -10.01 2.72
C ASP A 89 -5.38 -11.38 2.09
N ARG A 90 -4.45 -11.86 1.27
CA ARG A 90 -4.55 -13.21 0.69
C ARG A 90 -4.34 -14.27 1.76
N ALA A 91 -3.38 -14.06 2.64
CA ALA A 91 -3.07 -14.97 3.74
C ALA A 91 -3.96 -14.68 4.95
N ALA A 92 -4.94 -15.55 5.22
CA ALA A 92 -5.82 -15.43 6.39
C ALA A 92 -5.03 -15.43 7.71
N SER A 93 -3.87 -16.09 7.76
CA SER A 93 -2.96 -16.13 8.91
C SER A 93 -2.33 -14.78 9.26
N HIS A 94 -2.28 -13.84 8.31
CA HIS A 94 -1.78 -12.49 8.54
C HIS A 94 -2.83 -11.57 9.15
N LEU A 95 -4.11 -11.92 9.03
CA LEU A 95 -5.20 -11.05 9.44
C LEU A 95 -5.52 -11.22 10.94
N PRO A 96 -5.73 -10.11 11.67
CA PRO A 96 -6.08 -10.14 13.08
C PRO A 96 -7.53 -10.60 13.28
N ALA A 97 -7.75 -11.57 14.16
CA ALA A 97 -9.06 -12.17 14.41
C ALA A 97 -10.11 -11.22 15.03
N ASN A 98 -9.69 -10.11 15.62
CA ASN A 98 -10.56 -9.16 16.33
C ASN A 98 -10.93 -7.92 15.52
N ARG A 99 -10.72 -7.94 14.20
CA ARG A 99 -11.01 -6.81 13.31
C ARG A 99 -11.89 -7.22 12.12
N ARG A 100 -12.44 -6.23 11.42
CA ARG A 100 -13.09 -6.48 10.13
C ARG A 100 -12.02 -6.87 9.12
N ALA A 101 -11.92 -8.15 8.84
CA ALA A 101 -10.88 -8.71 8.00
C ALA A 101 -11.45 -9.79 7.07
N ILE A 102 -10.97 -9.84 5.84
CA ILE A 102 -11.44 -10.75 4.79
C ILE A 102 -10.22 -11.32 4.07
N ALA A 103 -10.18 -12.64 3.95
CA ALA A 103 -9.18 -13.32 3.13
C ALA A 103 -9.66 -13.36 1.68
N ALA A 104 -8.94 -12.66 0.78
CA ALA A 104 -9.29 -12.60 -0.65
C ALA A 104 -8.10 -12.14 -1.50
N ASP A 105 -8.22 -12.35 -2.82
CA ASP A 105 -7.24 -11.89 -3.80
C ASP A 105 -7.45 -10.39 -4.12
N ALA A 106 -6.35 -9.65 -4.08
CA ALA A 106 -6.32 -8.22 -4.45
C ALA A 106 -6.68 -7.96 -5.92
N LEU A 107 -6.45 -8.95 -6.80
CA LEU A 107 -6.76 -8.84 -8.23
C LEU A 107 -8.22 -9.18 -8.56
N SER A 108 -8.99 -9.66 -7.58
CA SER A 108 -10.41 -10.01 -7.71
C SER A 108 -11.14 -9.68 -6.40
N LEU A 109 -11.45 -8.42 -6.19
CA LEU A 109 -12.04 -7.95 -4.93
C LEU A 109 -13.49 -8.41 -4.78
N PRO A 110 -13.86 -9.13 -3.69
CA PRO A 110 -15.20 -9.71 -3.51
C PRO A 110 -16.23 -8.67 -3.04
N PHE A 111 -16.23 -7.50 -3.65
CA PHE A 111 -17.13 -6.41 -3.29
C PHE A 111 -17.82 -5.82 -4.52
N PRO A 112 -19.04 -5.31 -4.38
CA PRO A 112 -19.73 -4.59 -5.45
C PRO A 112 -19.02 -3.27 -5.78
N ASP A 113 -19.39 -2.70 -6.94
CA ASP A 113 -18.90 -1.39 -7.38
C ASP A 113 -19.19 -0.32 -6.34
N GLY A 114 -18.19 0.50 -6.04
CA GLY A 114 -18.32 1.59 -5.09
C GLY A 114 -18.64 1.16 -3.66
N ALA A 115 -18.19 -0.01 -3.22
CA ALA A 115 -18.45 -0.48 -1.85
C ALA A 115 -17.76 0.37 -0.77
N PHE A 116 -16.61 0.94 -1.07
CA PHE A 116 -15.83 1.75 -0.14
C PHE A 116 -15.58 3.15 -0.70
N ASP A 117 -15.37 4.13 0.18
CA ASP A 117 -14.94 5.45 -0.27
C ASP A 117 -13.50 5.43 -0.76
N LEU A 118 -12.63 4.72 -0.04
CA LEU A 118 -11.20 4.61 -0.32
C LEU A 118 -10.75 3.16 -0.39
N ILE A 119 -9.93 2.85 -1.38
CA ILE A 119 -9.11 1.62 -1.40
C ILE A 119 -7.68 2.04 -1.15
N SER A 120 -6.99 1.38 -0.25
CA SER A 120 -5.59 1.67 0.09
C SER A 120 -4.74 0.41 0.02
N CYS A 121 -3.49 0.55 -0.37
CA CYS A 121 -2.47 -0.47 -0.17
C CYS A 121 -1.14 0.17 0.23
N ASN A 122 -0.45 -0.50 1.14
CA ASN A 122 0.84 -0.06 1.65
C ASN A 122 1.89 -1.15 1.46
N LEU A 123 3.01 -0.82 0.79
CA LEU A 123 4.10 -1.75 0.49
C LEU A 123 3.61 -3.01 -0.25
N PHE A 124 2.77 -2.83 -1.25
CA PHE A 124 2.20 -3.93 -2.01
C PHE A 124 2.37 -3.79 -3.52
N ALA A 125 2.30 -2.56 -4.06
CA ALA A 125 2.33 -2.37 -5.51
C ALA A 125 3.63 -2.89 -6.15
N HIS A 126 4.75 -2.87 -5.42
CA HIS A 126 6.02 -3.41 -5.92
C HIS A 126 6.04 -4.94 -6.06
N HIS A 127 5.13 -5.67 -5.40
CA HIS A 127 4.98 -7.13 -5.61
C HIS A 127 4.33 -7.46 -6.95
N LEU A 128 3.60 -6.52 -7.53
CA LEU A 128 2.84 -6.73 -8.76
C LEU A 128 3.70 -6.46 -9.99
N GLU A 129 3.58 -7.32 -11.02
CA GLU A 129 4.09 -7.00 -12.34
C GLU A 129 3.23 -5.91 -13.00
N PRO A 130 3.72 -5.20 -14.05
CA PRO A 130 2.98 -4.09 -14.65
C PRO A 130 1.54 -4.42 -15.02
N ASP A 131 1.27 -5.59 -15.60
CA ASP A 131 -0.09 -6.02 -15.97
C ASP A 131 -0.96 -6.33 -14.74
N GLN A 132 -0.35 -6.90 -13.70
CA GLN A 132 -1.03 -7.14 -12.44
C GLN A 132 -1.33 -5.83 -11.70
N LEU A 133 -0.40 -4.86 -11.71
CA LEU A 133 -0.63 -3.53 -11.15
C LEU A 133 -1.78 -2.83 -11.87
N LEU A 134 -1.84 -2.92 -13.20
CA LEU A 134 -2.94 -2.40 -13.99
C LEU A 134 -4.28 -3.07 -13.61
N SER A 135 -4.29 -4.40 -13.45
CA SER A 135 -5.47 -5.18 -13.07
C SER A 135 -5.94 -4.82 -11.66
N PHE A 136 -5.01 -4.73 -10.71
CA PHE A 136 -5.29 -4.28 -9.34
C PHE A 136 -5.93 -2.89 -9.32
N VAL A 137 -5.34 -1.94 -10.04
CA VAL A 137 -5.87 -0.57 -10.08
C VAL A 137 -7.27 -0.52 -10.69
N LYS A 138 -7.56 -1.32 -11.73
CA LYS A 138 -8.92 -1.44 -12.30
C LYS A 138 -9.92 -1.92 -11.24
N GLU A 139 -9.61 -3.00 -10.54
CA GLU A 139 -10.46 -3.54 -9.47
C GLU A 139 -10.61 -2.55 -8.31
N ALA A 140 -9.53 -1.93 -7.88
CA ALA A 140 -9.57 -0.94 -6.81
C ALA A 140 -10.44 0.29 -7.18
N LEU A 141 -10.33 0.78 -8.42
CA LEU A 141 -11.18 1.87 -8.92
C LEU A 141 -12.65 1.45 -9.04
N ARG A 142 -12.93 0.20 -9.44
CA ARG A 142 -14.30 -0.33 -9.51
C ARG A 142 -14.96 -0.29 -8.13
N VAL A 143 -14.24 -0.74 -7.11
CA VAL A 143 -14.74 -0.87 -5.73
C VAL A 143 -14.70 0.47 -4.97
N SER A 144 -13.90 1.46 -5.39
CA SER A 144 -13.81 2.78 -4.76
C SER A 144 -14.87 3.75 -5.24
N ARG A 145 -15.34 4.65 -4.36
CA ARG A 145 -16.16 5.82 -4.71
C ARG A 145 -15.34 7.07 -4.99
N CYS A 146 -14.30 7.31 -4.19
CA CYS A 146 -13.54 8.56 -4.22
C CYS A 146 -12.14 8.38 -4.82
N ALA A 147 -11.33 7.49 -4.27
CA ALA A 147 -9.94 7.35 -4.69
C ALA A 147 -9.32 6.00 -4.31
N VAL A 148 -8.26 5.64 -5.05
CA VAL A 148 -7.32 4.58 -4.69
C VAL A 148 -6.02 5.21 -4.22
N LEU A 149 -5.50 4.74 -3.09
CA LEU A 149 -4.32 5.27 -2.41
C LEU A 149 -3.22 4.20 -2.40
N ILE A 150 -2.09 4.48 -3.04
CA ILE A 150 -0.93 3.57 -3.05
C ILE A 150 0.23 4.26 -2.36
N ASN A 151 0.72 3.65 -1.29
CA ASN A 151 1.89 4.09 -0.54
C ASN A 151 3.00 3.06 -0.69
N ASP A 152 4.03 3.40 -1.44
CA ASP A 152 5.06 2.42 -1.75
C ASP A 152 6.47 3.03 -1.73
N LEU A 153 7.46 2.14 -1.84
CA LEU A 153 8.88 2.48 -1.93
C LEU A 153 9.21 3.06 -3.30
N VAL A 154 10.30 3.82 -3.35
CA VAL A 154 10.90 4.28 -4.61
C VAL A 154 12.22 3.56 -4.82
N ARG A 155 12.39 2.92 -5.97
CA ARG A 155 13.64 2.28 -6.38
C ARG A 155 14.75 3.30 -6.57
N HIS A 156 15.79 3.22 -5.72
CA HIS A 156 16.94 4.12 -5.76
C HIS A 156 18.18 3.45 -5.17
N PRO A 157 19.40 3.65 -5.72
CA PRO A 157 20.62 3.05 -5.16
C PRO A 157 20.88 3.45 -3.69
N MET A 158 20.63 4.71 -3.34
CA MET A 158 20.77 5.18 -1.97
C MET A 158 19.76 4.51 -1.02
N HIS A 159 18.57 4.14 -1.50
CA HIS A 159 17.61 3.39 -0.70
C HIS A 159 18.15 1.98 -0.37
N VAL A 160 18.79 1.31 -1.34
CA VAL A 160 19.47 0.04 -1.09
C VAL A 160 20.53 0.20 0.01
N ALA A 161 21.37 1.25 -0.07
CA ALA A 161 22.36 1.53 0.96
C ALA A 161 21.72 1.79 2.35
N MET A 162 20.57 2.49 2.39
CA MET A 162 19.83 2.69 3.63
C MET A 162 19.29 1.38 4.22
N VAL A 163 18.83 0.44 3.39
CA VAL A 163 18.37 -0.87 3.88
C VAL A 163 19.51 -1.63 4.52
N TYR A 164 20.71 -1.65 3.89
CA TYR A 164 21.90 -2.25 4.51
C TYR A 164 22.26 -1.58 5.83
N ALA A 165 22.25 -0.27 5.90
CA ALA A 165 22.50 0.47 7.14
C ALA A 165 21.43 0.19 8.23
N GLY A 166 20.21 -0.17 7.82
CA GLY A 166 19.12 -0.53 8.71
C GLY A 166 19.13 -1.98 9.23
N PHE A 167 19.97 -2.86 8.70
CA PHE A 167 20.04 -4.26 9.12
C PHE A 167 20.14 -4.48 10.65
N PRO A 168 20.91 -3.70 11.41
CA PRO A 168 20.96 -3.86 12.86
C PRO A 168 19.63 -3.62 13.58
N LEU A 169 18.70 -2.89 12.94
CA LEU A 169 17.37 -2.60 13.47
C LEU A 169 16.36 -3.69 13.13
N MET A 170 16.67 -4.59 12.20
CA MET A 170 15.80 -5.67 11.75
C MET A 170 16.12 -6.94 12.54
N ARG A 171 15.11 -7.48 13.21
CA ARG A 171 15.24 -8.68 14.04
C ARG A 171 15.15 -9.96 13.23
N SER A 172 14.29 -9.97 12.20
CA SER A 172 14.13 -11.12 11.30
C SER A 172 15.17 -11.12 10.20
N HIS A 173 15.72 -12.30 9.89
CA HIS A 173 16.57 -12.50 8.71
C HIS A 173 15.78 -12.30 7.41
N VAL A 174 14.52 -12.72 7.41
CA VAL A 174 13.58 -12.53 6.31
C VAL A 174 13.43 -11.04 6.00
N SER A 175 13.22 -10.18 7.01
CA SER A 175 13.11 -8.72 6.82
C SER A 175 14.31 -8.09 6.13
N ARG A 176 15.52 -8.60 6.36
CA ARG A 176 16.74 -8.07 5.73
C ARG A 176 16.79 -8.39 4.25
N LEU A 177 16.46 -9.64 3.89
CA LEU A 177 16.48 -10.11 2.49
C LEU A 177 15.31 -9.48 1.72
N ASP A 178 14.09 -9.52 2.27
CA ASP A 178 12.90 -8.97 1.67
C ASP A 178 12.98 -7.46 1.52
N GLY A 179 13.55 -6.75 2.51
CA GLY A 179 13.77 -5.31 2.38
C GLY A 179 14.66 -4.91 1.19
N LEU A 180 15.66 -5.72 0.86
CA LEU A 180 16.49 -5.52 -0.34
C LEU A 180 15.73 -5.87 -1.62
N ALA A 181 14.97 -6.97 -1.61
CA ALA A 181 14.13 -7.39 -2.72
C ALA A 181 13.08 -6.32 -3.02
N SER A 182 12.33 -5.85 -2.01
CA SER A 182 11.31 -4.81 -2.10
C SER A 182 11.84 -3.54 -2.77
N VAL A 183 12.99 -3.01 -2.31
CA VAL A 183 13.58 -1.80 -2.91
C VAL A 183 13.97 -2.02 -4.37
N ARG A 184 14.48 -3.20 -4.73
CA ARG A 184 14.86 -3.51 -6.12
C ARG A 184 13.66 -3.74 -7.03
N ARG A 185 12.56 -4.24 -6.49
CA ARG A 185 11.27 -4.43 -7.19
C ARG A 185 10.45 -3.14 -7.29
N ALA A 186 10.66 -2.19 -6.38
CA ALA A 186 9.87 -0.96 -6.31
C ALA A 186 9.86 -0.20 -7.65
N TYR A 187 8.75 0.43 -7.93
CA TYR A 187 8.61 1.33 -9.08
C TYR A 187 9.24 2.69 -8.80
N ILE A 188 9.55 3.42 -9.87
CA ILE A 188 9.84 4.85 -9.78
C ILE A 188 8.58 5.64 -10.19
N PRO A 189 8.40 6.87 -9.72
CA PRO A 189 7.19 7.67 -10.04
C PRO A 189 6.90 7.80 -11.53
N GLU A 190 7.94 7.81 -12.36
CA GLU A 190 7.85 7.98 -13.80
C GLU A 190 7.30 6.75 -14.54
N GLU A 191 7.40 5.56 -13.96
CA GLU A 191 6.88 4.30 -14.52
C GLU A 191 5.36 4.17 -14.33
N ILE A 192 4.80 4.72 -13.25
CA ILE A 192 3.39 4.57 -12.88
C ILE A 192 2.43 5.10 -13.96
N PRO A 193 2.59 6.34 -14.48
CA PRO A 193 1.71 6.83 -15.54
C PRO A 193 1.80 6.00 -16.84
N GLN A 194 2.98 5.43 -17.14
CA GLN A 194 3.17 4.59 -18.32
C GLN A 194 2.38 3.28 -18.19
N ILE A 195 2.47 2.61 -17.04
CA ILE A 195 1.74 1.37 -16.74
C ILE A 195 0.22 1.61 -16.80
N LEU A 196 -0.23 2.74 -16.26
CA LEU A 196 -1.66 3.06 -16.14
C LEU A 196 -2.21 3.86 -17.34
N SER A 197 -1.43 4.03 -18.41
CA SER A 197 -1.80 4.85 -19.57
C SER A 197 -3.12 4.43 -20.24
N SER A 198 -3.39 3.12 -20.33
CA SER A 198 -4.64 2.61 -20.89
C SER A 198 -5.88 3.03 -20.07
N LEU A 199 -5.76 3.18 -18.76
CA LEU A 199 -6.86 3.62 -17.89
C LEU A 199 -7.13 5.12 -18.05
N THR A 200 -6.09 5.93 -18.19
CA THR A 200 -6.24 7.37 -18.38
C THR A 200 -6.86 7.71 -19.74
N THR A 201 -6.60 6.89 -20.75
CA THR A 201 -7.17 7.05 -22.09
C THR A 201 -8.63 6.58 -22.17
N GLN A 202 -8.98 5.50 -21.48
CA GLN A 202 -10.32 4.91 -21.50
C GLN A 202 -11.33 5.64 -20.60
N SER A 203 -10.86 6.23 -19.49
CA SER A 203 -11.70 6.93 -18.52
C SER A 203 -11.43 8.43 -18.64
N SER A 204 -12.24 9.15 -19.43
CA SER A 204 -12.22 10.61 -19.51
C SER A 204 -12.47 11.22 -18.11
N GLY A 205 -11.43 11.52 -17.36
CA GLY A 205 -11.54 12.13 -16.03
C GLY A 205 -10.76 11.46 -14.92
N MET A 206 -10.15 10.28 -15.13
CA MET A 206 -9.25 9.71 -14.13
C MET A 206 -8.00 10.60 -14.00
N LYS A 207 -7.74 11.08 -12.79
CA LYS A 207 -6.55 11.90 -12.49
C LYS A 207 -5.61 11.10 -11.59
N ILE A 208 -4.33 11.10 -11.95
CA ILE A 208 -3.26 10.51 -11.14
C ILE A 208 -2.48 11.65 -10.49
N GLU A 209 -2.33 11.59 -9.20
CA GLU A 209 -1.49 12.48 -8.43
C GLU A 209 -0.38 11.66 -7.78
N ILE A 210 0.88 11.98 -8.06
CA ILE A 210 2.05 11.30 -7.52
C ILE A 210 2.91 12.32 -6.81
N PHE A 211 3.32 12.01 -5.58
CA PHE A 211 4.23 12.86 -4.84
C PHE A 211 5.29 12.03 -4.12
N ARG A 212 6.50 12.57 -4.11
CA ARG A 212 7.65 11.97 -3.41
C ARG A 212 7.58 12.34 -1.93
N ARG A 213 8.00 11.40 -1.10
CA ARG A 213 8.12 11.58 0.34
C ARG A 213 9.57 11.34 0.77
N PRO A 214 10.00 11.89 1.91
CA PRO A 214 11.30 11.56 2.49
C PRO A 214 11.50 10.05 2.62
N LEU A 215 12.76 9.62 2.68
CA LEU A 215 13.16 8.22 2.86
C LEU A 215 12.69 7.29 1.73
N PHE A 216 12.76 7.80 0.49
CA PHE A 216 12.45 7.05 -0.74
C PHE A 216 11.07 6.38 -0.74
N ARG A 217 10.05 7.14 -0.31
CA ARG A 217 8.65 6.74 -0.45
C ARG A 217 7.93 7.61 -1.48
N MET A 218 6.85 7.06 -2.02
CA MET A 218 5.90 7.80 -2.85
C MET A 218 4.47 7.54 -2.38
N GLY A 219 3.64 8.57 -2.47
CA GLY A 219 2.20 8.46 -2.39
C GLY A 219 1.59 8.64 -3.77
N ILE A 220 0.65 7.80 -4.13
CA ILE A 220 -0.09 7.86 -5.38
C ILE A 220 -1.58 7.93 -5.04
N ILE A 221 -2.26 8.92 -5.57
CA ILE A 221 -3.71 9.06 -5.46
C ILE A 221 -4.29 8.94 -6.86
N LEU A 222 -5.10 7.91 -7.07
CA LEU A 222 -5.84 7.70 -8.30
C LEU A 222 -7.29 8.12 -8.03
N TRP A 223 -7.69 9.24 -8.61
CA TRP A 223 -9.02 9.81 -8.39
C TRP A 223 -10.06 9.09 -9.24
N ASN A 224 -11.13 8.64 -8.61
CA ASN A 224 -12.23 8.06 -9.35
C ASN A 224 -13.01 9.17 -10.07
N SER A 225 -13.29 8.98 -11.34
CA SER A 225 -14.05 9.94 -12.16
C SER A 225 -15.54 10.04 -11.78
N LYS A 226 -16.00 9.13 -10.92
CA LYS A 226 -17.41 9.05 -10.48
C LYS A 226 -17.68 9.80 -9.16
N GLY A 227 -16.64 10.38 -8.53
CA GLY A 227 -16.72 11.03 -7.22
C GLY A 227 -16.53 12.54 -7.26
#